data_8e8c38b9ce952ae984803e5dfc6e59a1
#
_entry.id   8e8c38b9ce952ae984803e5dfc6e59a1
#
_cell.length_a   1.000
_cell.length_b   1.000
_cell.length_c   1.000
_cell.angle_alpha   90.00
_cell.angle_beta   90.00
_cell.angle_gamma   90.00
#
_symmetry.space_group_name_H-M   'P 1'
#
loop_
_entity.id
_entity.type
_entity.pdbx_description
1 polymer ?
#
loop_
_entity_poly.entity_id
_entity_poly.type
_entity_poly.pdbx_seq_one_letter_code
_entity_poly.pdbx_strand_id
1 'polypeptide(L)'
;MNTASLKQDYLERIVPALMKEFNYTTVMQCPKLEKIVLNQGLGDAVADKKLIDVAQQEMTLITGQKAVATLSKKDIAGFKVRKKTPIGVRVTLRGERMYEFLERLVRVALPRIRDFKGIHNKMDGHGNYTLGIQEQIIFPEINIDNITKLLGMNITFVTTAKTDEEGFALLREFGLPFKK
;
A
#
# COMPACT_ATOMS: atom_id res chain seq x y z
N MET A 1 19.06 15.66 6.22
CA MET A 1 17.88 14.80 6.18
C MET A 1 18.02 13.96 4.94
N ASN A 2 18.13 12.62 5.07
CA ASN A 2 18.19 11.75 3.89
C ASN A 2 16.83 11.79 3.20
N THR A 3 16.76 12.48 2.08
CA THR A 3 15.61 12.42 1.18
C THR A 3 15.47 10.97 0.72
N ALA A 4 14.27 10.40 0.80
CA ALA A 4 14.04 9.04 0.33
C ALA A 4 14.58 8.89 -1.10
N SER A 5 15.45 7.91 -1.32
CA SER A 5 16.19 7.75 -2.59
C SER A 5 15.22 7.69 -3.78
N LEU A 6 14.06 7.03 -3.63
CA LEU A 6 13.03 6.98 -4.67
C LEU A 6 12.38 8.33 -5.01
N LYS A 7 12.39 9.32 -4.10
CA LYS A 7 11.89 10.66 -4.41
C LYS A 7 12.85 11.41 -5.35
N GLN A 8 14.15 11.23 -5.16
CA GLN A 8 15.17 11.76 -6.08
C GLN A 8 15.10 11.06 -7.43
N ASP A 9 15.05 9.73 -7.42
CA ASP A 9 14.89 8.91 -8.64
C ASP A 9 13.64 9.33 -9.44
N TYR A 10 12.55 9.68 -8.76
CA TYR A 10 11.36 10.19 -9.44
C TYR A 10 11.66 11.45 -10.25
N LEU A 11 12.34 12.43 -9.66
CA LEU A 11 12.63 13.71 -10.32
C LEU A 11 13.69 13.58 -11.41
N GLU A 12 14.74 12.80 -11.18
CA GLU A 12 15.92 12.74 -12.05
C GLU A 12 15.77 11.72 -13.19
N ARG A 13 15.09 10.60 -12.95
CA ARG A 13 14.98 9.48 -13.89
C ARG A 13 13.56 9.25 -14.41
N ILE A 14 12.58 9.15 -13.51
CA ILE A 14 11.22 8.70 -13.87
C ILE A 14 10.49 9.78 -14.68
N VAL A 15 10.53 11.04 -14.24
CA VAL A 15 9.87 12.14 -14.96
C VAL A 15 10.38 12.28 -16.39
N PRO A 16 11.70 12.34 -16.68
CA PRO A 16 12.19 12.37 -18.07
C PRO A 16 11.79 11.14 -18.89
N ALA A 17 11.72 9.95 -18.29
CA ALA A 17 11.30 8.72 -18.98
C ALA A 17 9.82 8.81 -19.40
N LEU A 18 8.92 9.19 -18.48
CA LEU A 18 7.50 9.36 -18.75
C LEU A 18 7.21 10.47 -19.75
N MET A 19 7.98 11.59 -19.70
CA MET A 19 7.84 12.66 -20.70
C MET A 19 8.12 12.16 -22.13
N LYS A 20 9.09 11.27 -22.29
CA LYS A 20 9.42 10.66 -23.58
C LYS A 20 8.38 9.63 -24.02
N GLU A 21 7.90 8.79 -23.11
CA GLU A 21 6.95 7.71 -23.39
C GLU A 21 5.58 8.26 -23.82
N PHE A 22 5.09 9.31 -23.12
CA PHE A 22 3.76 9.88 -23.36
C PHE A 22 3.78 11.24 -24.11
N ASN A 23 4.96 11.72 -24.55
CA ASN A 23 5.12 13.00 -25.26
C ASN A 23 4.52 14.21 -24.51
N TYR A 24 4.69 14.26 -23.20
CA TYR A 24 4.21 15.40 -22.41
C TYR A 24 4.99 16.68 -22.74
N THR A 25 4.28 17.81 -22.83
CA THR A 25 4.87 19.11 -23.10
C THR A 25 5.42 19.78 -21.86
N THR A 26 4.90 19.45 -20.68
CA THR A 26 5.31 20.03 -19.41
C THR A 26 5.50 18.96 -18.33
N VAL A 27 6.46 19.17 -17.43
CA VAL A 27 6.72 18.28 -16.29
C VAL A 27 5.49 18.14 -15.37
N MET A 28 4.63 19.16 -15.31
CA MET A 28 3.44 19.16 -14.46
C MET A 28 2.33 18.19 -14.96
N GLN A 29 2.40 17.74 -16.21
CA GLN A 29 1.49 16.74 -16.76
C GLN A 29 1.86 15.31 -16.33
N CYS A 30 3.13 15.09 -15.94
CA CYS A 30 3.60 13.77 -15.55
C CYS A 30 2.82 13.25 -14.34
N PRO A 31 2.35 11.99 -14.37
CA PRO A 31 1.69 11.37 -13.25
C PRO A 31 2.65 11.25 -12.06
N LYS A 32 2.14 11.48 -10.86
CA LYS A 32 2.88 11.35 -9.60
C LYS A 32 2.11 10.50 -8.61
N LEU A 33 2.83 9.88 -7.69
CA LEU A 33 2.22 9.19 -6.57
C LEU A 33 1.72 10.23 -5.55
N GLU A 34 0.42 10.20 -5.23
CA GLU A 34 -0.21 11.15 -4.30
C GLU A 34 -0.19 10.62 -2.87
N LYS A 35 -0.57 9.36 -2.68
CA LYS A 35 -0.63 8.69 -1.38
C LYS A 35 -0.59 7.17 -1.55
N ILE A 36 -0.16 6.49 -0.48
CA ILE A 36 -0.32 5.03 -0.34
C ILE A 36 -1.26 4.80 0.85
N VAL A 37 -2.30 4.00 0.63
CA VAL A 37 -3.26 3.63 1.66
C VAL A 37 -3.11 2.15 1.98
N LEU A 38 -2.76 1.84 3.23
CA LEU A 38 -2.78 0.48 3.74
C LEU A 38 -4.10 0.27 4.48
N ASN A 39 -4.74 -0.85 4.21
CA ASN A 39 -5.97 -1.25 4.87
C ASN A 39 -5.93 -2.73 5.22
N GLN A 40 -6.35 -3.06 6.43
CA GLN A 40 -6.46 -4.41 6.94
C GLN A 40 -7.88 -4.62 7.47
N GLY A 41 -8.61 -5.53 6.84
CA GLY A 41 -9.95 -5.92 7.27
C GLY A 41 -9.87 -7.04 8.31
N LEU A 42 -10.49 -6.84 9.46
CA LEU A 42 -10.46 -7.76 10.59
C LEU A 42 -11.88 -8.22 10.93
N GLY A 43 -12.43 -9.14 10.14
CA GLY A 43 -13.78 -9.68 10.39
C GLY A 43 -13.90 -10.37 11.76
N ASP A 44 -12.86 -11.07 12.19
CA ASP A 44 -12.82 -11.79 13.46
C ASP A 44 -12.73 -10.87 14.69
N ALA A 45 -12.40 -9.60 14.49
CA ALA A 45 -12.37 -8.60 15.56
C ALA A 45 -13.76 -8.34 16.19
N VAL A 46 -14.83 -8.78 15.56
CA VAL A 46 -16.18 -8.76 16.12
C VAL A 46 -16.25 -9.69 17.34
N ALA A 47 -15.57 -10.82 17.29
CA ALA A 47 -15.50 -11.79 18.40
C ALA A 47 -14.37 -11.44 19.38
N ASP A 48 -13.20 -11.04 18.88
CA ASP A 48 -12.03 -10.69 19.69
C ASP A 48 -11.52 -9.28 19.38
N LYS A 49 -11.87 -8.34 20.24
CA LYS A 49 -11.46 -6.92 20.09
C LYS A 49 -9.95 -6.71 20.22
N LYS A 50 -9.22 -7.61 20.90
CA LYS A 50 -7.76 -7.49 21.08
C LYS A 50 -7.02 -7.58 19.74
N LEU A 51 -7.60 -8.26 18.74
CA LEU A 51 -7.03 -8.32 17.40
C LEU A 51 -6.86 -6.94 16.75
N ILE A 52 -7.73 -5.98 17.07
CA ILE A 52 -7.61 -4.61 16.56
C ILE A 52 -6.36 -3.92 17.11
N ASP A 53 -6.12 -4.07 18.41
CA ASP A 53 -4.97 -3.43 19.06
C ASP A 53 -3.65 -4.02 18.55
N VAL A 54 -3.59 -5.34 18.37
CA VAL A 54 -2.43 -6.03 17.79
C VAL A 54 -2.20 -5.56 16.35
N ALA A 55 -3.23 -5.60 15.50
CA ALA A 55 -3.13 -5.17 14.11
C ALA A 55 -2.76 -3.68 13.99
N GLN A 56 -3.24 -2.84 14.90
CA GLN A 56 -2.89 -1.42 14.94
C GLN A 56 -1.42 -1.22 15.29
N GLN A 57 -0.89 -1.99 16.22
CA GLN A 57 0.54 -1.98 16.58
C GLN A 57 1.41 -2.47 15.43
N GLU A 58 1.09 -3.61 14.83
CA GLU A 58 1.81 -4.18 13.69
C GLU A 58 1.86 -3.20 12.50
N MET A 59 0.68 -2.65 12.12
CA MET A 59 0.62 -1.68 11.02
C MET A 59 1.36 -0.38 11.34
N THR A 60 1.40 0.03 12.60
CA THR A 60 2.19 1.19 13.05
C THR A 60 3.69 0.92 12.92
N LEU A 61 4.15 -0.29 13.26
CA LEU A 61 5.55 -0.71 13.09
C LEU A 61 5.95 -0.74 11.61
N ILE A 62 5.12 -1.34 10.75
CA ILE A 62 5.36 -1.43 9.30
C ILE A 62 5.48 -0.05 8.67
N THR A 63 4.59 0.87 9.03
CA THR A 63 4.45 2.16 8.33
C THR A 63 5.22 3.30 8.96
N GLY A 64 5.66 3.15 10.21
CA GLY A 64 6.25 4.23 11.01
C GLY A 64 5.25 5.36 11.34
N GLN A 65 3.95 5.15 11.08
CA GLN A 65 2.88 6.11 11.37
C GLN A 65 1.77 5.42 12.14
N LYS A 66 1.25 6.07 13.20
CA LYS A 66 0.17 5.51 14.02
C LYS A 66 -1.05 5.13 13.16
N ALA A 67 -1.41 3.87 13.19
CA ALA A 67 -2.56 3.34 12.48
C ALA A 67 -3.87 3.73 13.19
N VAL A 68 -4.96 3.81 12.43
CA VAL A 68 -6.28 4.18 12.94
C VAL A 68 -7.25 3.02 12.77
N ALA A 69 -7.94 2.64 13.84
CA ALA A 69 -9.01 1.67 13.77
C ALA A 69 -10.20 2.21 12.97
N THR A 70 -10.74 1.40 12.07
CA THR A 70 -11.91 1.76 11.27
C THR A 70 -13.18 1.16 11.86
N LEU A 71 -14.21 2.00 12.03
CA LEU A 71 -15.46 1.63 12.67
C LEU A 71 -16.54 1.32 11.62
N SER A 72 -17.40 0.35 11.90
CA SER A 72 -18.55 0.06 11.07
C SER A 72 -19.54 1.24 11.02
N LYS A 73 -20.09 1.51 9.84
CA LYS A 73 -21.05 2.60 9.63
C LYS A 73 -22.50 2.17 9.88
N LYS A 74 -22.82 0.91 9.66
CA LYS A 74 -24.17 0.35 9.74
C LYS A 74 -24.19 -0.92 10.57
N ASP A 75 -25.38 -1.25 11.10
CA ASP A 75 -25.65 -2.54 11.72
C ASP A 75 -25.88 -3.58 10.60
N ILE A 76 -25.22 -4.74 10.67
CA ILE A 76 -25.39 -5.83 9.71
C ILE A 76 -25.57 -7.12 10.51
N ALA A 77 -26.81 -7.58 10.58
CA ALA A 77 -27.18 -8.78 11.38
C ALA A 77 -26.47 -10.05 10.90
N GLY A 78 -26.35 -10.25 9.57
CA GLY A 78 -25.68 -11.41 8.99
C GLY A 78 -24.22 -11.58 9.41
N PHE A 79 -23.51 -10.49 9.69
CA PHE A 79 -22.14 -10.51 10.18
C PHE A 79 -22.00 -10.25 11.68
N LYS A 80 -23.09 -10.17 12.41
CA LYS A 80 -23.14 -9.85 13.86
C LYS A 80 -22.41 -8.53 14.20
N VAL A 81 -22.35 -7.58 13.26
CA VAL A 81 -21.67 -6.30 13.40
C VAL A 81 -22.66 -5.24 13.79
N ARG A 82 -22.34 -4.48 14.84
CA ARG A 82 -23.09 -3.29 15.25
C ARG A 82 -22.38 -2.01 14.80
N LYS A 83 -23.13 -0.93 14.63
CA LYS A 83 -22.60 0.40 14.34
C LYS A 83 -21.52 0.80 15.37
N LYS A 84 -20.46 1.43 14.90
CA LYS A 84 -19.29 1.82 15.71
C LYS A 84 -18.45 0.65 16.25
N THR A 85 -18.66 -0.59 15.79
CA THR A 85 -17.76 -1.70 16.12
C THR A 85 -16.48 -1.54 15.30
N PRO A 86 -15.26 -1.64 15.90
CA PRO A 86 -14.02 -1.63 15.16
C PRO A 86 -13.87 -2.94 14.37
N ILE A 87 -13.65 -2.84 13.06
CA ILE A 87 -13.62 -3.98 12.12
C ILE A 87 -12.42 -3.97 11.19
N GLY A 88 -11.50 -3.05 11.37
CA GLY A 88 -10.29 -2.98 10.57
C GLY A 88 -9.35 -1.88 11.02
N VAL A 89 -8.20 -1.80 10.36
CA VAL A 89 -7.16 -0.81 10.63
C VAL A 89 -6.71 -0.20 9.31
N ARG A 90 -6.42 1.10 9.32
CA ARG A 90 -5.99 1.84 8.13
C ARG A 90 -4.89 2.84 8.45
N VAL A 91 -3.97 3.01 7.47
CA VAL A 91 -2.97 4.08 7.44
C VAL A 91 -2.96 4.72 6.06
N THR A 92 -2.72 6.02 6.02
CA THR A 92 -2.50 6.76 4.77
C THR A 92 -1.15 7.44 4.84
N LEU A 93 -0.24 7.06 3.95
CA LEU A 93 1.11 7.60 3.84
C LEU A 93 1.18 8.65 2.73
N ARG A 94 1.90 9.75 2.98
CA ARG A 94 2.18 10.83 2.04
C ARG A 94 3.61 11.34 2.18
N GLY A 95 4.09 12.04 1.16
CA GLY A 95 5.40 12.68 1.17
C GLY A 95 6.56 11.71 1.33
N GLU A 96 7.53 12.01 2.16
CA GLU A 96 8.76 11.21 2.32
C GLU A 96 8.48 9.81 2.84
N ARG A 97 7.60 9.67 3.83
CA ARG A 97 7.21 8.37 4.39
C ARG A 97 6.58 7.43 3.36
N MET A 98 5.87 7.99 2.39
CA MET A 98 5.27 7.23 1.29
C MET A 98 6.36 6.63 0.39
N TYR A 99 7.36 7.41 0.00
CA TYR A 99 8.47 6.93 -0.84
C TYR A 99 9.36 5.93 -0.09
N GLU A 100 9.63 6.17 1.19
CA GLU A 100 10.38 5.24 2.04
C GLU A 100 9.65 3.89 2.16
N PHE A 101 8.35 3.91 2.42
CA PHE A 101 7.54 2.69 2.47
C PHE A 101 7.54 1.96 1.11
N LEU A 102 7.39 2.69 -0.01
CA LEU A 102 7.45 2.10 -1.34
C LEU A 102 8.79 1.42 -1.61
N GLU A 103 9.89 2.06 -1.24
CA GLU A 103 11.24 1.51 -1.40
C GLU A 103 11.41 0.20 -0.61
N ARG A 104 10.99 0.16 0.65
CA ARG A 104 11.04 -1.06 1.48
C ARG A 104 10.12 -2.15 0.92
N LEU A 105 8.93 -1.79 0.46
CA LEU A 105 8.00 -2.73 -0.14
C LEU A 105 8.62 -3.41 -1.36
N VAL A 106 9.16 -2.64 -2.30
CA VAL A 106 9.71 -3.16 -3.56
C VAL A 106 11.01 -3.94 -3.35
N ARG A 107 11.95 -3.40 -2.55
CA ARG A 107 13.28 -3.97 -2.40
C ARG A 107 13.38 -5.09 -1.36
N VAL A 108 12.53 -5.05 -0.34
CA VAL A 108 12.65 -5.97 0.80
C VAL A 108 11.42 -6.88 0.95
N ALA A 109 10.21 -6.30 1.00
CA ALA A 109 9.01 -7.06 1.35
C ALA A 109 8.54 -7.98 0.20
N LEU A 110 8.41 -7.47 -1.03
CA LEU A 110 7.93 -8.27 -2.17
C LEU A 110 8.82 -9.49 -2.48
N PRO A 111 10.17 -9.40 -2.47
CA PRO A 111 11.02 -10.58 -2.69
C PRO A 111 10.90 -11.65 -1.61
N ARG A 112 10.40 -11.33 -0.43
CA ARG A 112 10.20 -12.27 0.68
C ARG A 112 8.88 -13.04 0.60
N ILE A 113 7.99 -12.68 -0.34
CA ILE A 113 6.76 -13.44 -0.58
C ILE A 113 7.14 -14.82 -1.11
N ARG A 114 6.59 -15.87 -0.47
CA ARG A 114 6.79 -17.24 -0.92
C ARG A 114 6.23 -17.43 -2.33
N ASP A 115 6.99 -18.09 -3.21
CA ASP A 115 6.63 -18.37 -4.61
C ASP A 115 6.20 -17.11 -5.41
N PHE A 116 6.88 -15.99 -5.16
CA PHE A 116 6.56 -14.73 -5.81
C PHE A 116 6.78 -14.79 -7.32
N LYS A 117 5.70 -14.63 -8.09
CA LYS A 117 5.70 -14.67 -9.57
C LYS A 117 5.39 -13.29 -10.20
N GLY A 118 5.55 -12.22 -9.43
CA GLY A 118 5.16 -10.87 -9.84
C GLY A 118 3.71 -10.51 -9.44
N ILE A 119 3.41 -9.22 -9.49
CA ILE A 119 2.09 -8.66 -9.15
C ILE A 119 1.21 -8.57 -10.40
N HIS A 120 -0.10 -8.65 -10.21
CA HIS A 120 -1.05 -8.50 -11.33
C HIS A 120 -0.99 -7.09 -11.90
N ASN A 121 -1.28 -6.95 -13.19
CA ASN A 121 -1.27 -5.66 -13.90
C ASN A 121 -2.65 -5.00 -14.01
N LYS A 122 -3.66 -5.47 -13.27
CA LYS A 122 -5.01 -4.93 -13.33
C LYS A 122 -5.11 -3.65 -12.48
N MET A 123 -5.40 -2.55 -13.13
CA MET A 123 -5.67 -1.23 -12.54
C MET A 123 -7.17 -1.02 -12.28
N ASP A 124 -7.55 0.12 -11.73
CA ASP A 124 -8.93 0.46 -11.36
C ASP A 124 -9.73 1.24 -12.44
N GLY A 125 -9.14 1.53 -13.58
CA GLY A 125 -9.71 2.38 -14.64
C GLY A 125 -9.41 3.87 -14.49
N HIS A 126 -8.75 4.28 -13.40
CA HIS A 126 -8.40 5.66 -13.09
C HIS A 126 -6.92 5.83 -12.72
N GLY A 127 -6.08 4.89 -13.13
CA GLY A 127 -4.64 4.93 -12.87
C GLY A 127 -4.22 4.62 -11.44
N ASN A 128 -5.12 4.11 -10.58
CA ASN A 128 -4.75 3.62 -9.26
C ASN A 128 -4.54 2.11 -9.26
N TYR A 129 -3.71 1.64 -8.36
CA TYR A 129 -3.37 0.23 -8.25
C TYR A 129 -3.55 -0.27 -6.82
N THR A 130 -4.14 -1.46 -6.65
CA THR A 130 -4.26 -2.11 -5.34
C THR A 130 -3.59 -3.47 -5.36
N LEU A 131 -2.64 -3.64 -4.45
CA LEU A 131 -1.93 -4.88 -4.18
C LEU A 131 -2.49 -5.55 -2.93
N GLY A 132 -2.95 -6.80 -3.06
CA GLY A 132 -3.32 -7.65 -1.94
C GLY A 132 -2.13 -8.46 -1.46
N ILE A 133 -1.83 -8.40 -0.17
CA ILE A 133 -0.83 -9.20 0.51
C ILE A 133 -1.55 -10.16 1.45
N GLN A 134 -1.21 -11.44 1.40
CA GLN A 134 -1.87 -12.46 2.20
C GLN A 134 -1.31 -12.54 3.63
N GLU A 135 -0.02 -12.25 3.81
CA GLU A 135 0.69 -12.42 5.07
C GLU A 135 1.51 -11.18 5.43
N GLN A 136 1.32 -10.67 6.64
CA GLN A 136 2.10 -9.52 7.13
C GLN A 136 3.57 -9.85 7.43
N ILE A 137 3.93 -11.13 7.52
CA ILE A 137 5.29 -11.62 7.85
C ILE A 137 6.36 -11.17 6.84
N ILE A 138 5.95 -10.80 5.64
CA ILE A 138 6.90 -10.31 4.62
C ILE A 138 7.65 -9.05 5.06
N PHE A 139 7.09 -8.28 5.99
CA PHE A 139 7.73 -7.09 6.53
C PHE A 139 8.71 -7.45 7.65
N PRO A 140 10.00 -7.05 7.54
CA PRO A 140 11.03 -7.40 8.52
C PRO A 140 10.81 -6.76 9.90
N GLU A 141 10.00 -5.72 9.98
CA GLU A 141 9.67 -5.01 11.22
C GLU A 141 8.79 -5.84 12.16
N ILE A 142 8.17 -6.90 11.65
CA ILE A 142 7.29 -7.77 12.44
C ILE A 142 8.10 -8.93 12.98
N ASN A 143 8.04 -9.14 14.30
CA ASN A 143 8.61 -10.31 14.93
C ASN A 143 7.65 -11.49 14.81
N ILE A 144 8.10 -12.57 14.18
CA ILE A 144 7.32 -13.78 13.91
C ILE A 144 6.83 -14.44 15.20
N ASP A 145 7.63 -14.39 16.28
CA ASP A 145 7.30 -15.01 17.56
C ASP A 145 6.08 -14.38 18.25
N ASN A 146 5.78 -13.12 17.93
CA ASN A 146 4.67 -12.38 18.53
C ASN A 146 3.38 -12.44 17.72
N ILE A 147 3.38 -13.12 16.59
CA ILE A 147 2.20 -13.20 15.69
C ILE A 147 1.21 -14.20 16.25
N THR A 148 0.02 -13.71 16.60
CA THR A 148 -1.09 -14.57 17.03
C THR A 148 -1.89 -15.11 15.85
N LYS A 149 -1.96 -14.36 14.75
CA LYS A 149 -2.72 -14.72 13.55
C LYS A 149 -2.09 -14.11 12.30
N LEU A 150 -2.11 -14.87 11.19
CA LEU A 150 -1.76 -14.35 9.87
C LEU A 150 -2.88 -13.44 9.37
N LEU A 151 -2.53 -12.22 9.08
CA LEU A 151 -3.46 -11.17 8.65
C LEU A 151 -3.01 -10.63 7.29
N GLY A 152 -3.91 -10.72 6.32
CA GLY A 152 -3.71 -10.09 5.02
C GLY A 152 -3.96 -8.59 5.06
N MET A 153 -3.40 -7.86 4.09
CA MET A 153 -3.63 -6.42 3.93
C MET A 153 -3.71 -6.02 2.46
N ASN A 154 -4.40 -4.93 2.21
CA ASN A 154 -4.44 -4.28 0.91
C ASN A 154 -3.61 -3.01 0.94
N ILE A 155 -2.76 -2.83 -0.06
CA ILE A 155 -1.93 -1.64 -0.27
C ILE A 155 -2.41 -0.98 -1.56
N THR A 156 -3.00 0.21 -1.44
CA THR A 156 -3.53 0.96 -2.58
C THR A 156 -2.61 2.14 -2.88
N PHE A 157 -2.10 2.18 -4.10
CA PHE A 157 -1.30 3.27 -4.65
C PHE A 157 -2.26 4.22 -5.39
N VAL A 158 -2.39 5.42 -4.87
CA VAL A 158 -3.21 6.46 -5.49
C VAL A 158 -2.29 7.41 -6.25
N THR A 159 -2.53 7.53 -7.55
CA THR A 159 -1.73 8.35 -8.45
C THR A 159 -2.55 9.52 -8.99
N THR A 160 -1.91 10.46 -9.66
CA THR A 160 -2.56 11.53 -10.40
C THR A 160 -2.74 11.19 -11.88
N ALA A 161 -2.44 9.97 -12.28
CA ALA A 161 -2.63 9.50 -13.64
C ALA A 161 -4.11 9.59 -14.05
N LYS A 162 -4.37 9.87 -15.31
CA LYS A 162 -5.74 9.92 -15.87
C LYS A 162 -6.14 8.59 -16.48
N THR A 163 -5.17 7.83 -16.95
CA THR A 163 -5.38 6.53 -17.58
C THR A 163 -4.60 5.44 -16.84
N ASP A 164 -5.04 4.20 -17.02
CA ASP A 164 -4.36 3.05 -16.43
C ASP A 164 -2.96 2.85 -17.03
N GLU A 165 -2.76 3.20 -18.29
CA GLU A 165 -1.46 3.11 -18.96
C GLU A 165 -0.42 4.03 -18.31
N GLU A 166 -0.80 5.29 -18.04
CA GLU A 166 0.05 6.25 -17.34
C GLU A 166 0.40 5.77 -15.93
N GLY A 167 -0.61 5.28 -15.18
CA GLY A 167 -0.43 4.75 -13.84
C GLY A 167 0.47 3.51 -13.81
N PHE A 168 0.29 2.60 -14.77
CA PHE A 168 1.10 1.40 -14.91
C PHE A 168 2.56 1.75 -15.23
N ALA A 169 2.79 2.65 -16.19
CA ALA A 169 4.13 3.10 -16.54
C ALA A 169 4.84 3.74 -15.35
N LEU A 170 4.14 4.61 -14.60
CA LEU A 170 4.68 5.21 -13.38
C LEU A 170 5.11 4.17 -12.35
N LEU A 171 4.23 3.19 -12.04
CA LEU A 171 4.53 2.17 -11.03
C LEU A 171 5.62 1.19 -11.49
N ARG A 172 5.68 0.88 -12.79
CA ARG A 172 6.75 0.10 -13.40
C ARG A 172 8.10 0.79 -13.24
N GLU A 173 8.16 2.10 -13.49
CA GLU A 173 9.38 2.88 -13.32
C GLU A 173 9.82 2.99 -11.86
N PHE A 174 8.91 2.95 -10.88
CA PHE A 174 9.25 2.79 -9.47
C PHE A 174 9.79 1.42 -9.10
N GLY A 175 9.76 0.46 -10.04
CA GLY A 175 10.32 -0.87 -9.86
C GLY A 175 9.33 -1.91 -9.32
N LEU A 176 8.03 -1.67 -9.39
CA LEU A 176 7.06 -2.71 -9.05
C LEU A 176 7.14 -3.87 -10.07
N PRO A 177 7.31 -5.12 -9.60
CA PRO A 177 7.53 -6.30 -10.45
C PRO A 177 6.21 -6.86 -10.98
N PHE A 178 5.66 -6.24 -12.02
CA PHE A 178 4.46 -6.74 -12.68
C PHE A 178 4.72 -8.07 -13.41
N LYS A 179 3.72 -8.93 -13.46
CA LYS A 179 3.75 -10.13 -14.31
C LYS A 179 3.83 -9.73 -15.78
N LYS A 180 4.65 -10.44 -16.50
CA LYS A 180 4.70 -10.34 -17.97
C LYS A 180 3.49 -11.01 -18.60
#